data_4baa36b09c9f09064791b9b230bc1ade
#
_entry.id   4baa36b09c9f09064791b9b230bc1ade
#
_cell.length_a   1.000
_cell.length_b   1.000
_cell.length_c   1.000
_cell.angle_alpha   90.00
_cell.angle_beta   90.00
_cell.angle_gamma   90.00
#
_symmetry.space_group_name_H-M   'P 1'
#
loop_
_entity.id
_entity.type
_entity.pdbx_description
1 polymer ?
#
loop_
_entity_poly.entity_id
_entity_poly.type
_entity_poly.pdbx_seq_one_letter_code
_entity_poly.pdbx_strand_id
1 'polypeptide(L)'
;ILQEQKASKYSGGIYHKTQIELTYNSNHIEGSRLTHDQTRYIFETNTIGVEKDVLNVDDVIETANHFRCIDMIIDNAKKALTEKFMKELHLVFKSGTSDSRKDWFAVGDYKKIPNEVGGMDTALPEEVSDKMKALLTEYNGKEEKTFEDILDFHVKFERIHPFQDGNGCVGRLIMFKECLKYNIIPFIIEDNLKMFYYRGLKEWNNEKGYLTDICLTAQDKYKAYLDYFRIAY
;
A
#
# COMPACT_ATOMS: atom_id res chain seq x y z
N ILE A 1 -3.86 -19.50 -1.66
CA ILE A 1 -5.12 -19.30 -0.89
C ILE A 1 -5.80 -17.96 -1.21
N LEU A 2 -5.10 -16.81 -1.21
CA LEU A 2 -5.73 -15.50 -1.51
C LEU A 2 -6.34 -15.48 -2.91
N GLN A 3 -5.63 -15.99 -3.93
CA GLN A 3 -6.13 -16.10 -5.31
C GLN A 3 -7.33 -17.04 -5.41
N GLU A 4 -7.32 -18.16 -4.72
CA GLU A 4 -8.41 -19.13 -4.70
C GLU A 4 -9.67 -18.56 -4.06
N GLN A 5 -9.54 -17.89 -2.90
CA GLN A 5 -10.68 -17.28 -2.22
C GLN A 5 -11.23 -16.10 -3.03
N LYS A 6 -10.35 -15.30 -3.67
CA LYS A 6 -10.76 -14.26 -4.61
C LYS A 6 -11.56 -14.83 -5.77
N ALA A 7 -11.06 -15.87 -6.44
CA ALA A 7 -11.70 -16.48 -7.60
C ALA A 7 -13.06 -17.12 -7.25
N SER A 8 -13.17 -17.73 -6.07
CA SER A 8 -14.42 -18.33 -5.58
C SER A 8 -15.39 -17.33 -4.97
N LYS A 9 -15.00 -16.05 -4.84
CA LYS A 9 -15.76 -15.02 -4.11
C LYS A 9 -16.13 -15.44 -2.69
N TYR A 10 -15.22 -16.19 -2.04
CA TYR A 10 -15.47 -16.71 -0.69
C TYR A 10 -15.49 -15.56 0.31
N SER A 11 -16.63 -15.35 0.97
CA SER A 11 -16.80 -14.35 2.03
C SER A 11 -16.38 -14.89 3.39
N GLY A 12 -15.80 -14.02 4.23
CA GLY A 12 -15.42 -14.37 5.61
C GLY A 12 -14.10 -15.16 5.73
N GLY A 13 -13.30 -15.29 4.67
CA GLY A 13 -11.97 -15.89 4.70
C GLY A 13 -10.84 -14.87 4.82
N ILE A 14 -9.59 -15.35 4.69
CA ILE A 14 -8.40 -14.49 4.79
C ILE A 14 -8.36 -13.42 3.69
N TYR A 15 -8.81 -13.72 2.47
CA TYR A 15 -8.93 -12.74 1.41
C TYR A 15 -9.87 -11.59 1.80
N HIS A 16 -11.06 -11.93 2.29
CA HIS A 16 -12.05 -10.97 2.75
C HIS A 16 -11.49 -10.09 3.89
N LYS A 17 -10.85 -10.72 4.88
CA LYS A 17 -10.19 -10.03 5.98
C LYS A 17 -9.09 -9.11 5.49
N THR A 18 -8.23 -9.58 4.57
CA THR A 18 -7.14 -8.78 4.00
C THR A 18 -7.67 -7.56 3.25
N GLN A 19 -8.73 -7.71 2.45
CA GLN A 19 -9.34 -6.59 1.73
C GLN A 19 -9.74 -5.46 2.68
N ILE A 20 -10.45 -5.78 3.75
CA ILE A 20 -10.94 -4.78 4.70
C ILE A 20 -9.79 -4.18 5.50
N GLU A 21 -8.96 -5.01 6.13
CA GLU A 21 -7.92 -4.53 7.04
C GLU A 21 -6.81 -3.74 6.33
N LEU A 22 -6.35 -4.22 5.16
CA LEU A 22 -5.31 -3.50 4.41
C LEU A 22 -5.84 -2.16 3.88
N THR A 23 -7.09 -2.13 3.40
CA THR A 23 -7.69 -0.90 2.90
C THR A 23 -7.94 0.10 4.02
N TYR A 24 -8.58 -0.33 5.10
CA TYR A 24 -8.86 0.54 6.23
C TYR A 24 -7.58 1.17 6.79
N ASN A 25 -6.62 0.35 7.18
CA ASN A 25 -5.40 0.83 7.84
C ASN A 25 -4.54 1.68 6.88
N SER A 26 -4.36 1.25 5.64
CA SER A 26 -3.55 1.99 4.68
C SER A 26 -4.12 3.38 4.39
N ASN A 27 -5.43 3.50 4.18
CA ASN A 27 -6.08 4.79 3.95
C ASN A 27 -6.10 5.67 5.20
N HIS A 28 -6.28 5.10 6.39
CA HIS A 28 -6.23 5.84 7.66
C HIS A 28 -4.84 6.41 7.96
N ILE A 29 -3.77 5.69 7.63
CA ILE A 29 -2.40 6.22 7.71
C ILE A 29 -2.26 7.49 6.86
N GLU A 30 -2.91 7.56 5.70
CA GLU A 30 -2.89 8.73 4.82
C GLU A 30 -3.96 9.79 5.18
N GLY A 31 -4.77 9.56 6.20
CA GLY A 31 -5.70 10.56 6.74
C GLY A 31 -7.16 10.41 6.35
N SER A 32 -7.54 9.29 5.71
CA SER A 32 -8.96 8.96 5.50
C SER A 32 -9.72 8.92 6.83
N ARG A 33 -10.94 9.41 6.81
CA ARG A 33 -11.83 9.46 7.98
C ARG A 33 -12.92 8.39 7.96
N LEU A 34 -12.92 7.50 6.98
CA LEU A 34 -13.89 6.41 6.94
C LEU A 34 -13.65 5.45 8.11
N THR A 35 -14.71 5.09 8.81
CA THR A 35 -14.62 4.08 9.87
C THR A 35 -14.35 2.69 9.31
N HIS A 36 -13.91 1.78 10.17
CA HIS A 36 -13.72 0.38 9.78
C HIS A 36 -15.02 -0.25 9.24
N ASP A 37 -16.17 0.04 9.87
CA ASP A 37 -17.47 -0.44 9.41
C ASP A 37 -17.87 0.15 8.05
N GLN A 38 -17.61 1.45 7.81
CA GLN A 38 -17.85 2.07 6.51
C GLN A 38 -16.98 1.43 5.42
N THR A 39 -15.70 1.19 5.71
CA THR A 39 -14.81 0.46 4.79
C THR A 39 -15.33 -0.93 4.49
N ARG A 40 -15.78 -1.66 5.50
CA ARG A 40 -16.37 -2.99 5.36
C ARG A 40 -17.66 -2.96 4.53
N TYR A 41 -18.57 -2.02 4.76
CA TYR A 41 -19.82 -1.90 4.00
C TYR A 41 -19.56 -1.58 2.53
N ILE A 42 -18.59 -0.71 2.21
CA ILE A 42 -18.22 -0.44 0.82
C ILE A 42 -17.76 -1.75 0.15
N PHE A 43 -16.95 -2.56 0.82
CA PHE A 43 -16.47 -3.83 0.28
C PHE A 43 -17.59 -4.87 0.12
N GLU A 44 -18.38 -5.09 1.17
CA GLU A 44 -19.35 -6.19 1.22
C GLU A 44 -20.63 -5.90 0.44
N THR A 45 -21.10 -4.66 0.46
CA THR A 45 -22.45 -4.31 -0.03
C THR A 45 -22.47 -3.16 -1.02
N ASN A 46 -21.30 -2.56 -1.29
CA ASN A 46 -21.20 -1.35 -2.13
C ASN A 46 -22.11 -0.20 -1.62
N THR A 47 -22.25 -0.10 -0.29
CA THR A 47 -23.01 0.94 0.40
C THR A 47 -22.15 1.64 1.44
N ILE A 48 -22.59 2.81 1.88
CA ILE A 48 -21.95 3.55 2.95
C ILE A 48 -23.02 4.08 3.91
N GLY A 49 -22.83 3.83 5.21
CA GLY A 49 -23.65 4.41 6.25
C GLY A 49 -23.17 5.81 6.60
N VAL A 50 -24.06 6.80 6.51
CA VAL A 50 -23.81 8.19 6.89
C VAL A 50 -24.75 8.54 8.02
N GLU A 51 -24.24 8.74 9.23
CA GLU A 51 -25.12 9.12 10.36
C GLU A 51 -25.32 10.63 10.44
N LYS A 52 -24.30 11.41 10.74
CA LYS A 52 -24.39 12.89 10.87
C LYS A 52 -23.18 13.64 10.32
N ASP A 53 -22.13 12.95 9.94
CA ASP A 53 -20.89 13.58 9.52
C ASP A 53 -20.82 13.75 7.99
N VAL A 54 -20.13 14.81 7.58
CA VAL A 54 -19.81 15.02 6.17
C VAL A 54 -18.66 14.09 5.81
N LEU A 55 -18.88 13.22 4.82
CA LEU A 55 -17.86 12.35 4.28
C LEU A 55 -17.12 13.03 3.13
N ASN A 56 -15.80 12.83 3.09
CA ASN A 56 -15.02 13.20 1.93
C ASN A 56 -15.28 12.17 0.81
N VAL A 57 -15.76 12.63 -0.33
CA VAL A 57 -16.05 11.75 -1.49
C VAL A 57 -14.79 11.07 -2.00
N ASP A 58 -13.63 11.73 -1.95
CA ASP A 58 -12.37 11.13 -2.37
C ASP A 58 -11.97 9.97 -1.47
N ASP A 59 -12.21 10.04 -0.14
CA ASP A 59 -11.98 8.91 0.76
C ASP A 59 -12.80 7.67 0.35
N VAL A 60 -14.04 7.86 -0.10
CA VAL A 60 -14.90 6.77 -0.56
C VAL A 60 -14.39 6.18 -1.88
N ILE A 61 -14.00 7.04 -2.81
CA ILE A 61 -13.46 6.62 -4.13
C ILE A 61 -12.14 5.88 -3.93
N GLU A 62 -11.22 6.42 -3.16
CA GLU A 62 -9.93 5.79 -2.88
C GLU A 62 -10.08 4.46 -2.15
N THR A 63 -11.03 4.35 -1.21
CA THR A 63 -11.36 3.09 -0.54
C THR A 63 -11.82 2.03 -1.54
N ALA A 64 -12.78 2.36 -2.42
CA ALA A 64 -13.26 1.44 -3.44
C ALA A 64 -12.15 1.07 -4.45
N ASN A 65 -11.31 2.01 -4.81
CA ASN A 65 -10.16 1.78 -5.70
C ASN A 65 -9.08 0.93 -5.02
N HIS A 66 -8.86 1.10 -3.72
CA HIS A 66 -7.85 0.34 -2.98
C HIS A 66 -8.17 -1.17 -2.97
N PHE A 67 -9.44 -1.56 -2.85
CA PHE A 67 -9.85 -2.95 -3.02
C PHE A 67 -9.45 -3.52 -4.39
N ARG A 68 -9.63 -2.72 -5.45
CA ARG A 68 -9.20 -3.12 -6.81
C ARG A 68 -7.68 -3.26 -6.91
N CYS A 69 -6.94 -2.37 -6.25
CA CYS A 69 -5.49 -2.46 -6.18
C CYS A 69 -5.02 -3.71 -5.44
N ILE A 70 -5.70 -4.13 -4.36
CA ILE A 70 -5.42 -5.39 -3.67
C ILE A 70 -5.64 -6.58 -4.61
N ASP A 71 -6.71 -6.56 -5.39
CA ASP A 71 -6.93 -7.59 -6.41
C ASP A 71 -5.81 -7.64 -7.45
N MET A 72 -5.33 -6.47 -7.88
CA MET A 72 -4.22 -6.37 -8.84
C MET A 72 -2.92 -6.95 -8.27
N ILE A 73 -2.59 -6.66 -7.01
CA ILE A 73 -1.36 -7.19 -6.39
C ILE A 73 -1.44 -8.70 -6.17
N ILE A 74 -2.61 -9.24 -5.84
CA ILE A 74 -2.83 -10.69 -5.70
C ILE A 74 -2.69 -11.39 -7.06
N ASP A 75 -3.30 -10.87 -8.12
CA ASP A 75 -3.24 -11.44 -9.48
C ASP A 75 -1.81 -11.39 -10.07
N ASN A 76 -1.03 -10.40 -9.68
CA ASN A 76 0.34 -10.20 -10.14
C ASN A 76 1.40 -10.59 -9.09
N ALA A 77 1.02 -11.31 -8.03
CA ALA A 77 1.91 -11.59 -6.89
C ALA A 77 3.25 -12.20 -7.32
N LYS A 78 3.26 -13.12 -8.26
CA LYS A 78 4.48 -13.81 -8.72
C LYS A 78 5.27 -13.08 -9.81
N LYS A 79 4.74 -11.99 -10.38
CA LYS A 79 5.42 -11.24 -11.42
C LYS A 79 6.48 -10.31 -10.84
N ALA A 80 7.51 -10.02 -11.64
CA ALA A 80 8.52 -9.03 -11.28
C ALA A 80 7.89 -7.64 -11.08
N LEU A 81 8.45 -6.87 -10.16
CA LEU A 81 8.06 -5.49 -9.95
C LEU A 81 8.59 -4.63 -11.10
N THR A 82 7.72 -3.84 -11.71
CA THR A 82 8.05 -2.98 -12.85
C THR A 82 7.50 -1.57 -12.64
N GLU A 83 8.14 -0.60 -13.25
CA GLU A 83 7.66 0.79 -13.28
C GLU A 83 6.22 0.88 -13.81
N LYS A 84 5.93 0.14 -14.89
CA LYS A 84 4.59 0.07 -15.47
C LYS A 84 3.55 -0.38 -14.45
N PHE A 85 3.84 -1.45 -13.71
CA PHE A 85 2.90 -1.99 -12.71
C PHE A 85 2.63 -1.00 -11.58
N MET A 86 3.68 -0.29 -11.11
CA MET A 86 3.51 0.74 -10.07
C MET A 86 2.65 1.91 -10.55
N LYS A 87 2.86 2.35 -11.80
CA LYS A 87 2.03 3.38 -12.43
C LYS A 87 0.59 2.92 -12.63
N GLU A 88 0.36 1.66 -12.99
CA GLU A 88 -0.98 1.07 -13.09
C GLU A 88 -1.69 1.01 -11.72
N LEU A 89 -0.99 0.66 -10.65
CA LEU A 89 -1.56 0.71 -9.29
C LEU A 89 -1.99 2.14 -8.92
N HIS A 90 -1.11 3.11 -9.16
CA HIS A 90 -1.44 4.52 -8.90
C HIS A 90 -2.59 5.01 -9.78
N LEU A 91 -2.64 4.62 -11.05
CA LEU A 91 -3.74 4.94 -11.96
C LEU A 91 -5.08 4.44 -11.41
N VAL A 92 -5.13 3.19 -10.98
CA VAL A 92 -6.37 2.62 -10.43
C VAL A 92 -6.72 3.29 -9.10
N PHE A 93 -5.74 3.49 -8.21
CA PHE A 93 -5.96 4.08 -6.89
C PHE A 93 -6.54 5.49 -6.95
N LYS A 94 -5.99 6.37 -7.80
CA LYS A 94 -6.39 7.79 -7.89
C LYS A 94 -7.46 8.07 -8.95
N SER A 95 -7.92 7.06 -9.70
CA SER A 95 -8.96 7.25 -10.72
C SER A 95 -10.28 7.75 -10.12
N GLY A 96 -10.86 8.80 -10.70
CA GLY A 96 -12.16 9.34 -10.32
C GLY A 96 -12.14 10.28 -9.11
N THR A 97 -11.01 10.46 -8.44
CA THR A 97 -10.85 11.43 -7.35
C THR A 97 -10.91 12.86 -7.87
N SER A 98 -11.08 13.83 -6.97
CA SER A 98 -11.02 15.25 -7.33
C SER A 98 -9.65 15.63 -7.92
N ASP A 99 -8.57 15.03 -7.42
CA ASP A 99 -7.22 15.21 -7.93
C ASP A 99 -7.07 14.78 -9.38
N SER A 100 -7.74 13.69 -9.79
CA SER A 100 -7.69 13.18 -11.17
C SER A 100 -8.23 14.15 -12.23
N ARG A 101 -8.91 15.20 -11.81
CA ARG A 101 -9.46 16.26 -12.68
C ARG A 101 -8.55 17.48 -12.82
N LYS A 102 -7.42 17.49 -12.10
CA LYS A 102 -6.46 18.60 -12.14
C LYS A 102 -5.41 18.34 -13.22
N ASP A 103 -5.21 19.26 -14.13
CA ASP A 103 -4.28 19.12 -15.28
C ASP A 103 -2.83 18.85 -14.86
N TRP A 104 -2.44 19.35 -13.68
CA TRP A 104 -1.10 19.17 -13.14
C TRP A 104 -0.91 17.86 -12.37
N PHE A 105 -1.99 17.15 -12.01
CA PHE A 105 -1.94 15.90 -11.29
C PHE A 105 -1.86 14.72 -12.27
N ALA A 106 -0.69 14.10 -12.36
CA ALA A 106 -0.45 12.99 -13.27
C ALA A 106 -0.93 11.67 -12.69
N VAL A 107 -2.20 11.31 -12.94
CA VAL A 107 -2.75 10.01 -12.51
C VAL A 107 -2.11 8.89 -13.33
N GLY A 108 -1.47 7.94 -12.63
CA GLY A 108 -0.78 6.83 -13.29
C GLY A 108 0.56 7.21 -13.92
N ASP A 109 1.10 8.37 -13.56
CA ASP A 109 2.44 8.80 -13.97
C ASP A 109 3.14 9.56 -12.85
N TYR A 110 4.44 9.80 -13.02
CA TYR A 110 5.25 10.48 -12.04
C TYR A 110 4.84 11.95 -11.87
N LYS A 111 5.10 12.47 -10.68
CA LYS A 111 4.78 13.85 -10.33
C LYS A 111 5.41 14.87 -11.27
N LYS A 112 4.68 15.96 -11.50
CA LYS A 112 5.11 17.11 -12.32
C LYS A 112 5.53 18.31 -11.47
N ILE A 113 5.12 18.32 -10.20
CA ILE A 113 5.37 19.42 -9.27
C ILE A 113 6.13 18.86 -8.06
N PRO A 114 7.14 19.57 -7.53
CA PRO A 114 7.82 19.16 -6.30
C PRO A 114 6.82 18.98 -5.15
N ASN A 115 7.07 18.02 -4.29
CA ASN A 115 6.29 17.77 -3.08
C ASN A 115 7.22 17.49 -1.89
N GLU A 116 6.66 17.52 -0.70
CA GLU A 116 7.35 17.28 0.56
C GLU A 116 6.64 16.17 1.33
N VAL A 117 7.37 15.47 2.19
CA VAL A 117 6.82 14.49 3.13
C VAL A 117 7.40 14.75 4.51
N GLY A 118 6.52 15.03 5.46
CA GLY A 118 6.92 15.25 6.85
C GLY A 118 7.96 16.36 7.02
N GLY A 119 7.92 17.41 6.16
CA GLY A 119 8.87 18.52 6.15
C GLY A 119 10.24 18.18 5.57
N MET A 120 10.36 17.06 4.85
CA MET A 120 11.55 16.68 4.11
C MET A 120 11.31 16.77 2.61
N ASP A 121 12.29 17.31 1.89
CA ASP A 121 12.29 17.32 0.42
C ASP A 121 12.34 15.89 -0.11
N THR A 122 11.59 15.65 -1.17
CA THR A 122 11.61 14.42 -1.95
C THR A 122 12.39 14.61 -3.25
N ALA A 123 12.49 13.58 -4.10
CA ALA A 123 13.13 13.73 -5.41
C ALA A 123 12.42 14.83 -6.24
N LEU A 124 13.18 15.65 -6.95
CA LEU A 124 12.63 16.61 -7.89
C LEU A 124 11.94 15.87 -9.06
N PRO A 125 10.89 16.43 -9.67
CA PRO A 125 10.16 15.76 -10.77
C PRO A 125 11.07 15.24 -11.89
N GLU A 126 12.07 16.00 -12.29
CA GLU A 126 13.05 15.64 -13.33
C GLU A 126 13.98 14.49 -12.93
N GLU A 127 14.16 14.24 -11.64
CA GLU A 127 15.01 13.16 -11.12
C GLU A 127 14.26 11.84 -10.92
N VAL A 128 12.92 11.89 -10.79
CA VAL A 128 12.10 10.72 -10.39
C VAL A 128 12.33 9.54 -11.32
N SER A 129 12.30 9.75 -12.63
CA SER A 129 12.43 8.66 -13.60
C SER A 129 13.74 7.90 -13.45
N ASP A 130 14.85 8.62 -13.30
CA ASP A 130 16.18 8.00 -13.18
C ASP A 130 16.36 7.32 -11.82
N LYS A 131 15.89 7.94 -10.73
CA LYS A 131 15.92 7.37 -9.40
C LYS A 131 15.07 6.09 -9.31
N MET A 132 13.88 6.07 -9.92
CA MET A 132 13.03 4.88 -9.94
C MET A 132 13.61 3.76 -10.78
N LYS A 133 14.22 4.06 -11.92
CA LYS A 133 14.96 3.07 -12.73
C LYS A 133 16.13 2.47 -11.95
N ALA A 134 16.93 3.30 -11.28
CA ALA A 134 18.03 2.84 -10.45
C ALA A 134 17.55 1.94 -9.30
N LEU A 135 16.50 2.36 -8.58
CA LEU A 135 15.89 1.59 -7.50
C LEU A 135 15.38 0.22 -7.99
N LEU A 136 14.68 0.18 -9.11
CA LEU A 136 14.18 -1.08 -9.69
C LEU A 136 15.30 -1.97 -10.21
N THR A 137 16.35 -1.40 -10.79
CA THR A 137 17.52 -2.16 -11.26
C THR A 137 18.23 -2.80 -10.07
N GLU A 138 18.50 -2.04 -9.02
CA GLU A 138 19.10 -2.56 -7.78
C GLU A 138 18.23 -3.66 -7.18
N TYR A 139 16.93 -3.39 -7.00
CA TYR A 139 16.01 -4.34 -6.39
C TYR A 139 15.89 -5.61 -7.22
N ASN A 140 15.62 -5.53 -8.51
CA ASN A 140 15.44 -6.70 -9.37
C ASN A 140 16.75 -7.46 -9.65
N GLY A 141 17.92 -6.83 -9.45
CA GLY A 141 19.22 -7.46 -9.61
C GLY A 141 19.54 -8.58 -8.62
N LYS A 142 18.86 -8.61 -7.48
CA LYS A 142 18.96 -9.69 -6.49
C LYS A 142 17.82 -10.69 -6.73
N GLU A 143 18.16 -11.97 -6.94
CA GLU A 143 17.16 -13.00 -7.29
C GLU A 143 16.20 -13.30 -6.11
N GLU A 144 16.77 -13.58 -4.94
CA GLU A 144 16.01 -13.81 -3.71
C GLU A 144 15.94 -12.53 -2.86
N LYS A 145 14.81 -12.30 -2.20
CA LYS A 145 14.62 -11.15 -1.31
C LYS A 145 14.40 -11.59 0.12
N THR A 146 15.07 -10.91 1.02
CA THR A 146 14.79 -10.99 2.45
C THR A 146 13.69 -10.00 2.83
N PHE A 147 13.18 -10.13 4.05
CA PHE A 147 12.27 -9.16 4.64
C PHE A 147 12.88 -7.74 4.64
N GLU A 148 14.16 -7.63 5.00
CA GLU A 148 14.87 -6.34 5.01
C GLU A 148 15.00 -5.74 3.60
N ASP A 149 15.23 -6.54 2.55
CA ASP A 149 15.28 -6.04 1.18
C ASP A 149 13.95 -5.38 0.75
N ILE A 150 12.82 -5.96 1.18
CA ILE A 150 11.49 -5.41 0.88
C ILE A 150 11.28 -4.08 1.61
N LEU A 151 11.69 -4.01 2.89
CA LEU A 151 11.62 -2.77 3.67
C LEU A 151 12.54 -1.68 3.11
N ASP A 152 13.75 -2.04 2.71
CA ASP A 152 14.72 -1.10 2.11
C ASP A 152 14.18 -0.51 0.80
N PHE A 153 13.60 -1.35 -0.06
CA PHE A 153 12.91 -0.89 -1.25
C PHE A 153 11.80 0.11 -0.91
N HIS A 154 10.96 -0.22 0.07
CA HIS A 154 9.86 0.63 0.49
C HIS A 154 10.35 1.99 1.01
N VAL A 155 11.38 2.01 1.85
CA VAL A 155 11.97 3.26 2.36
C VAL A 155 12.52 4.12 1.23
N LYS A 156 13.25 3.52 0.29
CA LYS A 156 13.80 4.23 -0.89
C LYS A 156 12.68 4.78 -1.77
N PHE A 157 11.61 3.99 -1.98
CA PHE A 157 10.41 4.42 -2.72
C PHE A 157 9.73 5.62 -2.04
N GLU A 158 9.50 5.56 -0.73
CA GLU A 158 8.90 6.65 0.05
C GLU A 158 9.75 7.94 0.01
N ARG A 159 11.09 7.82 0.01
CA ARG A 159 12.00 8.98 -0.11
C ARG A 159 12.03 9.59 -1.51
N ILE A 160 11.93 8.78 -2.55
CA ILE A 160 11.77 9.30 -3.92
C ILE A 160 10.43 10.01 -4.05
N HIS A 161 9.38 9.43 -3.47
CA HIS A 161 8.02 9.94 -3.51
C HIS A 161 7.56 10.22 -4.94
N PRO A 162 7.50 9.17 -5.79
CA PRO A 162 7.45 9.35 -7.24
C PRO A 162 6.14 9.96 -7.76
N PHE A 163 5.04 9.78 -7.04
CA PHE A 163 3.74 10.31 -7.45
C PHE A 163 3.42 11.62 -6.75
N GLN A 164 2.47 12.38 -7.28
CA GLN A 164 2.05 13.65 -6.69
C GLN A 164 1.38 13.45 -5.33
N ASP A 165 0.63 12.35 -5.18
CA ASP A 165 -0.04 11.89 -3.95
C ASP A 165 -0.25 10.36 -4.05
N GLY A 166 -0.66 9.70 -2.95
CA GLY A 166 -0.94 8.25 -2.93
C GLY A 166 0.29 7.35 -2.85
N ASN A 167 1.48 7.89 -2.61
CA ASN A 167 2.72 7.11 -2.53
C ASN A 167 2.68 6.09 -1.40
N GLY A 168 2.25 6.47 -0.21
CA GLY A 168 2.16 5.58 0.94
C GLY A 168 1.25 4.37 0.69
N CYS A 169 0.06 4.59 0.11
CA CYS A 169 -0.85 3.50 -0.24
C CYS A 169 -0.22 2.56 -1.28
N VAL A 170 0.35 3.10 -2.36
CA VAL A 170 1.02 2.30 -3.39
C VAL A 170 2.23 1.57 -2.82
N GLY A 171 3.06 2.22 -2.00
CA GLY A 171 4.22 1.61 -1.37
C GLY A 171 3.86 0.42 -0.47
N ARG A 172 2.81 0.55 0.37
CA ARG A 172 2.35 -0.55 1.24
C ARG A 172 1.72 -1.70 0.45
N LEU A 173 1.01 -1.42 -0.64
CA LEU A 173 0.53 -2.45 -1.58
C LEU A 173 1.69 -3.22 -2.23
N ILE A 174 2.76 -2.53 -2.63
CA ILE A 174 3.97 -3.15 -3.18
C ILE A 174 4.65 -4.03 -2.13
N MET A 175 4.81 -3.57 -0.88
CA MET A 175 5.38 -4.40 0.19
C MET A 175 4.58 -5.70 0.37
N PHE A 176 3.27 -5.60 0.44
CA PHE A 176 2.40 -6.78 0.58
C PHE A 176 2.59 -7.75 -0.60
N LYS A 177 2.59 -7.23 -1.83
CA LYS A 177 2.82 -8.03 -3.05
C LYS A 177 4.18 -8.73 -3.04
N GLU A 178 5.24 -8.03 -2.70
CA GLU A 178 6.59 -8.59 -2.71
C GLU A 178 6.76 -9.67 -1.62
N CYS A 179 6.12 -9.51 -0.46
CA CYS A 179 6.04 -10.58 0.53
C CYS A 179 5.40 -11.85 -0.08
N LEU A 180 4.28 -11.72 -0.79
CA LEU A 180 3.64 -12.87 -1.46
C LEU A 180 4.54 -13.50 -2.53
N LYS A 181 5.31 -12.69 -3.27
CA LYS A 181 6.22 -13.17 -4.30
C LYS A 181 7.31 -14.08 -3.75
N TYR A 182 7.91 -13.67 -2.64
CA TYR A 182 9.06 -14.34 -2.05
C TYR A 182 8.70 -15.31 -0.91
N ASN A 183 7.42 -15.68 -0.79
CA ASN A 183 6.91 -16.58 0.25
C ASN A 183 7.22 -16.09 1.69
N ILE A 184 7.27 -14.78 1.86
CA ILE A 184 7.34 -14.12 3.16
C ILE A 184 5.89 -13.86 3.59
N ILE A 185 5.56 -14.13 4.84
CA ILE A 185 4.24 -13.83 5.37
C ILE A 185 4.00 -12.31 5.24
N PRO A 186 2.93 -11.87 4.56
CA PRO A 186 2.66 -10.45 4.43
C PRO A 186 2.22 -9.84 5.76
N PHE A 187 2.16 -8.53 5.81
CA PHE A 187 1.75 -7.79 6.99
C PHE A 187 0.96 -6.54 6.64
N ILE A 188 0.19 -6.05 7.60
CA ILE A 188 -0.64 -4.85 7.50
C ILE A 188 -0.23 -3.92 8.64
N ILE A 189 0.35 -2.78 8.31
CA ILE A 189 0.68 -1.76 9.31
C ILE A 189 -0.63 -1.11 9.74
N GLU A 190 -0.94 -1.20 11.04
CA GLU A 190 -2.14 -0.61 11.59
C GLU A 190 -1.99 0.91 11.79
N ASP A 191 -3.09 1.64 11.68
CA ASP A 191 -3.11 3.10 11.78
C ASP A 191 -2.64 3.60 13.16
N ASN A 192 -2.87 2.85 14.23
CA ASN A 192 -2.38 3.15 15.57
C ASN A 192 -0.84 3.08 15.69
N LEU A 193 -0.17 2.42 14.74
CA LEU A 193 1.29 2.35 14.65
C LEU A 193 1.90 3.43 13.73
N LYS A 194 1.08 4.30 13.16
CA LYS A 194 1.45 5.34 12.18
C LYS A 194 2.70 6.14 12.60
N MET A 195 2.72 6.64 13.82
CA MET A 195 3.84 7.48 14.30
C MET A 195 5.15 6.70 14.40
N PHE A 196 5.09 5.45 14.81
CA PHE A 196 6.26 4.57 14.89
C PHE A 196 6.73 4.17 13.48
N TYR A 197 5.80 3.90 12.58
CA TYR A 197 6.10 3.63 11.18
C TYR A 197 6.81 4.81 10.51
N TYR A 198 6.33 6.03 10.66
CA TYR A 198 7.01 7.21 10.10
C TYR A 198 8.38 7.45 10.73
N ARG A 199 8.53 7.22 12.03
CA ARG A 199 9.84 7.23 12.67
C ARG A 199 10.78 6.19 12.05
N GLY A 200 10.29 4.99 11.84
CA GLY A 200 11.05 3.91 11.21
C GLY A 200 11.52 4.25 9.80
N LEU A 201 10.67 4.85 8.96
CA LEU A 201 11.04 5.35 7.62
C LEU A 201 12.14 6.41 7.70
N LYS A 202 11.99 7.37 8.61
CA LYS A 202 12.95 8.46 8.80
C LYS A 202 14.32 7.94 9.26
N GLU A 203 14.33 7.07 10.25
CA GLU A 203 15.55 6.61 10.93
C GLU A 203 16.19 5.40 10.24
N TRP A 204 15.69 4.90 9.13
CA TRP A 204 16.14 3.66 8.48
C TRP A 204 17.64 3.56 8.27
N ASN A 205 18.29 4.66 7.89
CA ASN A 205 19.75 4.66 7.68
C ASN A 205 20.56 4.65 8.98
N ASN A 206 19.96 5.06 10.09
CA ASN A 206 20.60 5.14 11.39
C ASN A 206 20.30 3.90 12.25
N GLU A 207 19.02 3.51 12.30
CA GLU A 207 18.52 2.40 13.12
C GLU A 207 17.37 1.69 12.40
N LYS A 208 17.70 0.63 11.69
CA LYS A 208 16.71 -0.19 10.94
C LYS A 208 15.70 -0.87 11.85
N GLY A 209 16.08 -1.15 13.09
CA GLY A 209 15.25 -1.84 14.07
C GLY A 209 13.89 -1.17 14.27
N TYR A 210 13.80 0.16 14.22
CA TYR A 210 12.53 0.86 14.40
C TYR A 210 11.46 0.45 13.39
N LEU A 211 11.81 0.38 12.11
CA LEU A 211 10.85 -0.06 11.09
C LEU A 211 10.67 -1.57 11.10
N THR A 212 11.75 -2.31 11.24
CA THR A 212 11.74 -3.77 11.24
C THR A 212 10.84 -4.31 12.34
N ASP A 213 10.96 -3.82 13.58
CA ASP A 213 10.16 -4.28 14.72
C ASP A 213 8.66 -4.01 14.54
N ILE A 214 8.31 -2.83 13.99
CA ILE A 214 6.92 -2.50 13.67
C ILE A 214 6.35 -3.45 12.61
N CYS A 215 7.10 -3.71 11.55
CA CYS A 215 6.66 -4.59 10.47
C CYS A 215 6.58 -6.05 10.93
N LEU A 216 7.50 -6.52 11.79
CA LEU A 216 7.41 -7.85 12.41
C LEU A 216 6.22 -7.97 13.36
N THR A 217 5.94 -6.94 14.15
CA THR A 217 4.73 -6.90 15.00
C THR A 217 3.47 -7.00 14.14
N ALA A 218 3.40 -6.27 13.03
CA ALA A 218 2.29 -6.34 12.08
C ALA A 218 2.21 -7.72 11.40
N GLN A 219 3.37 -8.36 11.12
CA GLN A 219 3.42 -9.71 10.58
C GLN A 219 2.88 -10.75 11.58
N ASP A 220 3.22 -10.65 12.85
CA ASP A 220 2.71 -11.55 13.89
C ASP A 220 1.18 -11.46 14.02
N LYS A 221 0.63 -10.27 13.85
CA LYS A 221 -0.82 -10.10 13.79
C LYS A 221 -1.43 -10.77 12.55
N TYR A 222 -0.78 -10.67 11.39
CA TYR A 222 -1.25 -11.34 10.17
C TYR A 222 -1.15 -12.88 10.31
N LYS A 223 -0.11 -13.41 10.98
CA LYS A 223 -0.01 -14.83 11.34
C LYS A 223 -1.20 -15.25 12.21
N ALA A 224 -1.59 -14.45 13.19
CA ALA A 224 -2.77 -14.74 13.99
C ALA A 224 -4.06 -14.83 13.16
N TYR A 225 -4.18 -14.04 12.08
CA TYR A 225 -5.29 -14.23 11.13
C TYR A 225 -5.18 -15.58 10.38
N LEU A 226 -3.97 -15.95 9.91
CA LEU A 226 -3.76 -17.24 9.24
C LEU A 226 -4.12 -18.41 10.18
N ASP A 227 -3.68 -18.35 11.43
CA ASP A 227 -4.00 -19.36 12.46
C ASP A 227 -5.51 -19.45 12.70
N TYR A 228 -6.20 -18.30 12.83
CA TYR A 228 -7.64 -18.25 12.99
C TYR A 228 -8.37 -18.94 11.84
N PHE A 229 -7.92 -18.74 10.61
CA PHE A 229 -8.47 -19.40 9.42
C PHE A 229 -7.89 -20.79 9.16
N ARG A 230 -7.03 -21.32 10.03
CA ARG A 230 -6.35 -22.62 9.92
C ARG A 230 -5.59 -22.77 8.60
N ILE A 231 -4.90 -21.73 8.19
CA ILE A 231 -4.07 -21.69 6.99
C ILE A 231 -2.62 -21.95 7.39
N ALA A 232 -2.02 -23.00 6.84
CA ALA A 232 -0.60 -23.26 7.02
C ALA A 232 0.25 -22.25 6.23
N TYR A 233 1.42 -21.86 6.78
CA TYR A 233 2.34 -20.88 6.22
C TYR A 233 3.79 -21.25 6.51
#